data_51c112d67929fb28b9cf0b0e1f857776
#
_entry.id   51c112d67929fb28b9cf0b0e1f857776
#
_cell.length_a   1.000
_cell.length_b   1.000
_cell.length_c   1.000
_cell.angle_alpha   90.00
_cell.angle_beta   90.00
_cell.angle_gamma   90.00
#
_symmetry.space_group_name_H-M   'P 1'
#
loop_
_entity.id
_entity.type
_entity.pdbx_description
1 polymer ?
#
loop_
_entity_poly.entity_id
_entity_poly.type
_entity_poly.pdbx_seq_one_letter_code
_entity_poly.pdbx_strand_id
1 'polypeptide(L)'
;MKKKVLIWVLAAVLVLSMSGCAAGAVSTNDKYVGMEPTAAAEAAAAETKDTTSISDLIRVPFGYLLDWLYTFTNNYGLALILFSLIVKLVLLPMSVKSKKSMLKMSRLSPQVKALEAKYGDDKQKYQLAVQQMYKEEGVSMGGGCLWSFIPLLILLPLYYVIREPITYMMHNSRSISEAIVAFLQASGENLGKNAYYAQLAAAGHIGDYMEELKSLAVTANANLQAMNFQFLGIDLAAIPTFRFWDCEGWSEIGLF
;
A
#
# COMPACT_ATOMS: atom_id res chain seq x y z
N MET A 1 6.72 14.72 -29.48
CA MET A 1 7.82 14.17 -28.66
C MET A 1 7.47 14.16 -27.17
N LYS A 2 6.89 15.21 -26.58
CA LYS A 2 6.55 15.28 -25.13
C LYS A 2 5.60 14.19 -24.61
N LYS A 3 4.65 13.69 -25.42
CA LYS A 3 3.71 12.61 -25.01
C LYS A 3 4.35 11.24 -24.90
N LYS A 4 5.34 10.91 -25.73
CA LYS A 4 6.08 9.65 -25.66
C LYS A 4 6.96 9.61 -24.41
N VAL A 5 7.59 10.73 -24.06
CA VAL A 5 8.42 10.86 -22.85
C VAL A 5 7.55 10.66 -21.59
N LEU A 6 6.36 11.22 -21.54
CA LEU A 6 5.44 11.06 -20.41
C LEU A 6 5.00 9.58 -20.23
N ILE A 7 4.76 8.87 -21.33
CA ILE A 7 4.41 7.43 -21.28
C ILE A 7 5.61 6.61 -20.78
N TRP A 8 6.82 6.93 -21.24
CA TRP A 8 8.03 6.25 -20.78
C TRP A 8 8.35 6.56 -19.32
N VAL A 9 8.13 7.79 -18.87
CA VAL A 9 8.28 8.18 -17.46
C VAL A 9 7.26 7.45 -16.58
N LEU A 10 6.00 7.37 -17.01
CA LEU A 10 4.96 6.61 -16.29
C LEU A 10 5.25 5.11 -16.28
N ALA A 11 5.71 4.55 -17.39
CA ALA A 11 6.12 3.15 -17.46
C ALA A 11 7.35 2.90 -16.57
N ALA A 12 8.33 3.81 -16.56
CA ALA A 12 9.50 3.73 -15.69
C ALA A 12 9.12 3.82 -14.20
N VAL A 13 8.19 4.71 -13.83
CA VAL A 13 7.67 4.81 -12.46
C VAL A 13 6.92 3.53 -12.07
N LEU A 14 6.16 2.94 -12.98
CA LEU A 14 5.43 1.70 -12.75
C LEU A 14 6.38 0.50 -12.62
N VAL A 15 7.42 0.43 -13.45
CA VAL A 15 8.48 -0.60 -13.36
C VAL A 15 9.32 -0.41 -12.10
N LEU A 16 9.64 0.83 -11.72
CA LEU A 16 10.38 1.14 -10.48
C LEU A 16 9.55 0.83 -9.22
N SER A 17 8.23 1.00 -9.27
CA SER A 17 7.35 0.60 -8.15
C SER A 17 7.21 -0.92 -8.05
N MET A 18 7.30 -1.65 -9.16
CA MET A 18 7.26 -3.12 -9.17
C MET A 18 8.62 -3.76 -8.84
N SER A 19 9.75 -3.10 -9.14
CA SER A 19 11.08 -3.63 -8.78
C SER A 19 11.32 -3.64 -7.27
N GLY A 20 10.57 -2.85 -6.49
CA GLY A 20 10.55 -2.98 -5.03
C GLY A 20 9.90 -4.27 -4.51
N CYS A 21 9.10 -4.95 -5.34
CA CYS A 21 8.48 -6.23 -4.96
C CYS A 21 9.40 -7.45 -5.16
N ALA A 22 10.47 -7.33 -5.97
CA ALA A 22 11.32 -8.47 -6.30
C ALA A 22 12.48 -8.71 -5.30
N ALA A 23 12.73 -7.78 -4.38
CA ALA A 23 13.80 -7.90 -3.38
C ALA A 23 13.32 -8.45 -2.02
N GLY A 24 12.02 -8.69 -1.86
CA GLY A 24 11.47 -9.43 -0.73
C GLY A 24 11.59 -10.92 -1.01
N ALA A 25 12.79 -11.49 -0.86
CA ALA A 25 12.91 -12.93 -0.73
C ALA A 25 11.89 -13.39 0.31
N VAL A 26 11.17 -14.47 0.02
CA VAL A 26 10.35 -15.21 0.99
C VAL A 26 11.25 -15.58 2.17
N SER A 27 11.43 -14.64 3.09
CA SER A 27 11.97 -14.92 4.39
C SER A 27 10.86 -15.68 5.13
N THR A 28 11.08 -16.93 5.38
CA THR A 28 10.24 -17.69 6.29
C THR A 28 10.30 -16.96 7.64
N ASN A 29 9.15 -16.65 8.16
CA ASN A 29 8.99 -15.92 9.43
C ASN A 29 9.51 -16.72 10.65
N ASP A 30 10.15 -17.86 10.40
CA ASP A 30 10.66 -18.78 11.43
C ASP A 30 12.15 -18.58 11.72
N LYS A 31 12.80 -17.58 11.10
CA LYS A 31 14.27 -17.40 11.19
C LYS A 31 14.77 -17.16 12.61
N TYR A 32 14.00 -16.47 13.41
CA TYR A 32 14.38 -16.05 14.76
C TYR A 32 13.72 -16.88 15.87
N VAL A 33 12.86 -17.83 15.51
CA VAL A 33 12.18 -18.71 16.48
C VAL A 33 13.20 -19.56 17.23
N GLY A 34 13.16 -19.52 18.57
CA GLY A 34 14.09 -20.26 19.44
C GLY A 34 15.43 -19.58 19.70
N MET A 35 15.64 -18.35 19.21
CA MET A 35 16.76 -17.51 19.60
C MET A 35 16.45 -16.75 20.90
N GLU A 36 17.49 -16.27 21.57
CA GLU A 36 17.34 -15.27 22.63
C GLU A 36 16.73 -14.00 22.02
N PRO A 37 15.63 -13.42 22.59
CA PRO A 37 14.97 -12.27 21.99
C PRO A 37 15.87 -11.07 21.73
N THR A 38 16.79 -10.77 22.67
CA THR A 38 17.77 -9.69 22.53
C THR A 38 18.75 -9.94 21.37
N ALA A 39 19.28 -11.16 21.27
CA ALA A 39 20.19 -11.54 20.19
C ALA A 39 19.49 -11.57 18.82
N ALA A 40 18.23 -11.98 18.77
CA ALA A 40 17.42 -11.95 17.55
C ALA A 40 17.22 -10.51 17.04
N ALA A 41 16.93 -9.56 17.93
CA ALA A 41 16.77 -8.15 17.60
C ALA A 41 18.06 -7.54 17.05
N GLU A 42 19.19 -7.80 17.69
CA GLU A 42 20.51 -7.32 17.25
C GLU A 42 20.90 -7.90 15.89
N ALA A 43 20.68 -9.21 15.69
CA ALA A 43 20.96 -9.88 14.42
C ALA A 43 20.10 -9.30 13.28
N ALA A 44 18.81 -9.08 13.49
CA ALA A 44 17.91 -8.50 12.50
C ALA A 44 18.30 -7.07 12.13
N ALA A 45 18.65 -6.25 13.12
CA ALA A 45 19.09 -4.88 12.89
C ALA A 45 20.41 -4.83 12.09
N ALA A 46 21.36 -5.71 12.39
CA ALA A 46 22.65 -5.77 11.70
C ALA A 46 22.53 -6.21 10.23
N GLU A 47 21.58 -7.10 9.93
CA GLU A 47 21.33 -7.56 8.56
C GLU A 47 20.57 -6.55 7.71
N THR A 48 19.73 -5.72 8.34
CA THR A 48 18.85 -4.80 7.63
C THR A 48 19.58 -3.50 7.30
N LYS A 49 19.71 -3.22 6.01
CA LYS A 49 20.28 -1.96 5.54
C LYS A 49 19.19 -0.91 5.37
N ASP A 50 19.34 0.20 6.07
CA ASP A 50 18.48 1.36 5.90
C ASP A 50 18.76 2.03 4.56
N THR A 51 17.91 1.78 3.57
CA THR A 51 17.98 2.40 2.25
C THR A 51 16.73 3.22 2.00
N THR A 52 16.92 4.52 1.81
CA THR A 52 15.82 5.41 1.40
C THR A 52 15.50 5.15 -0.07
N SER A 53 14.28 4.73 -0.33
CA SER A 53 13.77 4.51 -1.68
C SER A 53 13.00 5.75 -2.18
N ILE A 54 12.99 5.99 -3.49
CA ILE A 54 12.15 7.04 -4.11
C ILE A 54 10.67 6.86 -3.73
N SER A 55 10.23 5.62 -3.50
CA SER A 55 8.88 5.32 -3.03
C SER A 55 8.60 5.85 -1.61
N ASP A 56 9.62 6.02 -0.78
CA ASP A 56 9.46 6.54 0.57
C ASP A 56 9.09 8.03 0.57
N LEU A 57 9.46 8.76 -0.49
CA LEU A 57 9.02 10.15 -0.69
C LEU A 57 7.48 10.29 -0.71
N ILE A 58 6.78 9.26 -1.16
CA ILE A 58 5.31 9.23 -1.19
C ILE A 58 4.75 8.56 0.08
N ARG A 59 5.41 7.51 0.57
CA ARG A 59 4.94 6.74 1.73
C ARG A 59 5.04 7.52 3.04
N VAL A 60 6.15 8.25 3.22
CA VAL A 60 6.42 9.02 4.44
C VAL A 60 5.32 10.06 4.74
N PRO A 61 4.90 10.95 3.81
CA PRO A 61 3.81 11.90 4.09
C PRO A 61 2.47 11.20 4.37
N PHE A 62 2.19 10.04 3.76
CA PHE A 62 1.00 9.27 4.09
C PHE A 62 1.09 8.63 5.49
N GLY A 63 2.29 8.21 5.91
CA GLY A 63 2.55 7.73 7.26
C GLY A 63 2.26 8.81 8.30
N TYR A 64 2.80 10.02 8.11
CA TYR A 64 2.52 11.17 9.00
C TYR A 64 1.04 11.53 9.05
N LEU A 65 0.34 11.51 7.93
CA LEU A 65 -1.08 11.80 7.89
C LEU A 65 -1.88 10.73 8.65
N LEU A 66 -1.52 9.47 8.51
CA LEU A 66 -2.19 8.36 9.20
C LEU A 66 -1.91 8.39 10.71
N ASP A 67 -0.66 8.66 11.11
CA ASP A 67 -0.27 8.84 12.51
C ASP A 67 -1.02 10.02 13.16
N TRP A 68 -1.11 11.17 12.48
CA TRP A 68 -1.88 12.31 12.94
C TRP A 68 -3.36 11.97 13.16
N LEU A 69 -3.97 11.25 12.22
CA LEU A 69 -5.35 10.78 12.33
C LEU A 69 -5.50 9.76 13.47
N TYR A 70 -4.53 8.88 13.65
CA TYR A 70 -4.53 7.93 14.75
C TYR A 70 -4.45 8.64 16.11
N THR A 71 -3.57 9.63 16.25
CA THR A 71 -3.46 10.45 17.47
C THR A 71 -4.78 11.14 17.83
N PHE A 72 -5.57 11.52 16.82
CA PHE A 72 -6.88 12.14 17.03
C PHE A 72 -7.98 11.13 17.40
N THR A 73 -7.94 9.94 16.82
CA THR A 73 -9.01 8.93 16.97
C THR A 73 -8.74 7.89 18.05
N ASN A 74 -7.47 7.69 18.43
CA ASN A 74 -6.98 6.59 19.30
C ASN A 74 -7.48 5.19 18.86
N ASN A 75 -7.83 5.04 17.59
CA ASN A 75 -8.32 3.81 17.00
C ASN A 75 -7.85 3.67 15.57
N TYR A 76 -7.13 2.58 15.28
CA TYR A 76 -6.52 2.35 13.97
C TYR A 76 -7.55 2.25 12.85
N GLY A 77 -8.66 1.52 13.10
CA GLY A 77 -9.73 1.36 12.12
C GLY A 77 -10.41 2.69 11.76
N LEU A 78 -10.70 3.54 12.76
CA LEU A 78 -11.25 4.88 12.51
C LEU A 78 -10.26 5.77 11.77
N ALA A 79 -8.99 5.72 12.13
CA ALA A 79 -7.93 6.44 11.42
C ALA A 79 -7.87 6.07 9.93
N LEU A 80 -7.96 4.76 9.61
CA LEU A 80 -8.00 4.27 8.23
C LEU A 80 -9.23 4.76 7.46
N ILE A 81 -10.41 4.77 8.09
CA ILE A 81 -11.64 5.26 7.46
C ILE A 81 -11.51 6.75 7.12
N LEU A 82 -11.07 7.57 8.09
CA LEU A 82 -10.87 9.01 7.89
C LEU A 82 -9.79 9.28 6.85
N PHE A 83 -8.69 8.55 6.90
CA PHE A 83 -7.63 8.61 5.90
C PHE A 83 -8.17 8.33 4.49
N SER A 84 -8.93 7.24 4.33
CA SER A 84 -9.54 6.86 3.05
C SER A 84 -10.49 7.94 2.54
N LEU A 85 -11.25 8.57 3.43
CA LEU A 85 -12.16 9.66 3.09
C LEU A 85 -11.38 10.89 2.60
N ILE A 86 -10.32 11.30 3.28
CA ILE A 86 -9.47 12.42 2.89
C ILE A 86 -8.84 12.16 1.52
N VAL A 87 -8.22 11.01 1.32
CA VAL A 87 -7.63 10.62 0.03
C VAL A 87 -8.68 10.65 -1.08
N LYS A 88 -9.89 10.14 -0.81
CA LYS A 88 -11.00 10.13 -1.77
C LYS A 88 -11.47 11.54 -2.12
N LEU A 89 -11.54 12.45 -1.15
CA LEU A 89 -11.87 13.86 -1.37
C LEU A 89 -10.82 14.57 -2.23
N VAL A 90 -9.53 14.36 -1.94
CA VAL A 90 -8.43 14.93 -2.71
C VAL A 90 -8.43 14.41 -4.17
N LEU A 91 -8.76 13.13 -4.37
CA LEU A 91 -8.85 12.52 -5.69
C LEU A 91 -10.17 12.79 -6.43
N LEU A 92 -11.18 13.33 -5.75
CA LEU A 92 -12.50 13.56 -6.33
C LEU A 92 -12.47 14.42 -7.59
N PRO A 93 -11.78 15.60 -7.65
CA PRO A 93 -11.74 16.41 -8.85
C PRO A 93 -11.09 15.69 -10.03
N MET A 94 -10.09 14.85 -9.76
CA MET A 94 -9.45 14.01 -10.80
C MET A 94 -10.39 12.92 -11.28
N SER A 95 -11.09 12.25 -10.38
CA SER A 95 -12.08 11.21 -10.70
C SER A 95 -13.25 11.76 -11.54
N VAL A 96 -13.72 12.98 -11.25
CA VAL A 96 -14.75 13.64 -12.04
C VAL A 96 -14.27 13.95 -13.47
N LYS A 97 -13.02 14.43 -13.62
CA LYS A 97 -12.44 14.67 -14.96
C LYS A 97 -12.33 13.38 -15.77
N SER A 98 -11.89 12.28 -15.14
CA SER A 98 -11.82 10.95 -15.77
C SER A 98 -13.21 10.49 -16.24
N LYS A 99 -14.20 10.53 -15.36
CA LYS A 99 -15.58 10.13 -15.70
C LYS A 99 -16.18 10.99 -16.81
N LYS A 100 -15.94 12.31 -16.81
CA LYS A 100 -16.40 13.19 -17.89
C LYS A 100 -15.77 12.82 -19.24
N SER A 101 -14.48 12.50 -19.27
CA SER A 101 -13.81 12.06 -20.50
C SER A 101 -14.39 10.72 -20.99
N MET A 102 -14.64 9.78 -20.08
CA MET A 102 -15.23 8.47 -20.40
C MET A 102 -16.67 8.60 -20.93
N LEU A 103 -17.48 9.48 -20.34
CA LEU A 103 -18.83 9.79 -20.83
C LEU A 103 -18.82 10.40 -22.23
N LYS A 104 -17.86 11.30 -22.54
CA LYS A 104 -17.70 11.83 -23.90
C LYS A 104 -17.36 10.72 -24.89
N MET A 105 -16.41 9.83 -24.56
CA MET A 105 -16.08 8.67 -25.40
C MET A 105 -17.28 7.75 -25.63
N SER A 106 -18.08 7.49 -24.59
CA SER A 106 -19.29 6.67 -24.70
C SER A 106 -20.34 7.30 -25.62
N ARG A 107 -20.49 8.63 -25.61
CA ARG A 107 -21.41 9.36 -26.53
C ARG A 107 -20.96 9.29 -27.99
N LEU A 108 -19.67 9.16 -28.25
CA LEU A 108 -19.11 9.01 -29.60
C LEU A 108 -19.15 7.57 -30.11
N SER A 109 -19.51 6.60 -29.28
CA SER A 109 -19.59 5.18 -29.66
C SER A 109 -20.44 4.92 -30.93
N PRO A 110 -21.62 5.54 -31.15
CA PRO A 110 -22.38 5.35 -32.39
C PRO A 110 -21.64 5.88 -33.63
N GLN A 111 -20.90 7.00 -33.49
CA GLN A 111 -20.09 7.53 -34.61
C GLN A 111 -18.91 6.62 -34.92
N VAL A 112 -18.25 6.04 -33.89
CA VAL A 112 -17.20 5.03 -34.08
C VAL A 112 -17.72 3.81 -34.85
N LYS A 113 -18.92 3.32 -34.52
CA LYS A 113 -19.55 2.21 -35.24
C LYS A 113 -19.88 2.58 -36.70
N ALA A 114 -20.31 3.81 -36.96
CA ALA A 114 -20.53 4.28 -38.32
C ALA A 114 -19.23 4.35 -39.14
N LEU A 115 -18.13 4.78 -38.52
CA LEU A 115 -16.81 4.76 -39.15
C LEU A 115 -16.29 3.34 -39.37
N GLU A 116 -16.58 2.41 -38.47
CA GLU A 116 -16.27 0.99 -38.63
C GLU A 116 -17.01 0.37 -39.81
N ALA A 117 -18.30 0.65 -39.94
CA ALA A 117 -19.10 0.22 -41.08
C ALA A 117 -18.60 0.82 -42.42
N LYS A 118 -18.04 2.04 -42.39
CA LYS A 118 -17.54 2.72 -43.61
C LYS A 118 -16.14 2.28 -44.03
N TYR A 119 -15.26 1.99 -43.09
CA TYR A 119 -13.82 1.73 -43.34
C TYR A 119 -13.33 0.40 -42.75
N GLY A 120 -14.23 -0.50 -42.32
CA GLY A 120 -13.89 -1.74 -41.59
C GLY A 120 -12.89 -2.67 -42.31
N ASP A 121 -12.90 -2.64 -43.64
CA ASP A 121 -11.95 -3.42 -44.47
C ASP A 121 -10.55 -2.80 -44.48
N ASP A 122 -10.41 -1.46 -44.27
CA ASP A 122 -9.14 -0.75 -44.23
C ASP A 122 -8.84 -0.27 -42.80
N LYS A 123 -8.17 -1.14 -42.03
CA LYS A 123 -7.82 -0.86 -40.62
C LYS A 123 -7.03 0.44 -40.43
N GLN A 124 -6.19 0.82 -41.40
CA GLN A 124 -5.38 2.03 -41.28
C GLN A 124 -6.25 3.28 -41.45
N LYS A 125 -7.13 3.32 -42.46
CA LYS A 125 -8.06 4.43 -42.67
C LYS A 125 -9.06 4.53 -41.52
N TYR A 126 -9.56 3.43 -41.02
CA TYR A 126 -10.42 3.39 -39.85
C TYR A 126 -9.75 4.03 -38.61
N GLN A 127 -8.53 3.61 -38.28
CA GLN A 127 -7.79 4.17 -37.13
C GLN A 127 -7.54 5.67 -37.29
N LEU A 128 -7.15 6.12 -38.49
CA LEU A 128 -6.95 7.55 -38.76
C LEU A 128 -8.26 8.36 -38.63
N ALA A 129 -9.36 7.85 -39.18
CA ALA A 129 -10.67 8.50 -39.10
C ALA A 129 -11.17 8.60 -37.66
N VAL A 130 -11.02 7.54 -36.87
CA VAL A 130 -11.35 7.53 -35.43
C VAL A 130 -10.47 8.51 -34.65
N GLN A 131 -9.16 8.56 -34.94
CA GLN A 131 -8.25 9.52 -34.30
C GLN A 131 -8.61 10.97 -34.64
N GLN A 132 -8.97 11.25 -35.90
CA GLN A 132 -9.40 12.58 -36.32
C GLN A 132 -10.70 12.99 -35.62
N MET A 133 -11.70 12.13 -35.61
CA MET A 133 -12.96 12.36 -34.91
C MET A 133 -12.75 12.68 -33.42
N TYR A 134 -11.91 11.91 -32.72
CA TYR A 134 -11.60 12.18 -31.32
C TYR A 134 -10.85 13.49 -31.11
N LYS A 135 -10.00 13.90 -32.07
CA LYS A 135 -9.32 15.22 -32.03
C LYS A 135 -10.28 16.36 -32.24
N GLU A 136 -11.21 16.25 -33.19
CA GLU A 136 -12.25 17.26 -33.49
C GLU A 136 -13.17 17.47 -32.29
N GLU A 137 -13.57 16.39 -31.62
CA GLU A 137 -14.39 16.43 -30.41
C GLU A 137 -13.61 16.78 -29.12
N GLY A 138 -12.31 17.07 -29.25
CA GLY A 138 -11.46 17.45 -28.12
C GLY A 138 -11.27 16.34 -27.07
N VAL A 139 -11.46 15.07 -27.47
CA VAL A 139 -11.30 13.90 -26.60
C VAL A 139 -9.94 13.27 -26.86
N SER A 140 -9.14 13.13 -25.79
CA SER A 140 -7.87 12.43 -25.89
C SER A 140 -8.07 10.93 -25.70
N MET A 141 -7.75 10.11 -26.70
CA MET A 141 -7.85 8.64 -26.63
C MET A 141 -7.03 8.03 -25.47
N GLY A 142 -5.89 8.62 -25.13
CA GLY A 142 -5.05 8.18 -24.00
C GLY A 142 -5.39 8.85 -22.68
N GLY A 143 -6.11 9.98 -22.70
CA GLY A 143 -6.41 10.74 -21.49
C GLY A 143 -7.36 10.04 -20.52
N GLY A 144 -8.37 9.36 -21.04
CA GLY A 144 -9.35 8.63 -20.21
C GLY A 144 -8.75 7.44 -19.48
N CYS A 145 -7.94 6.64 -20.18
CA CYS A 145 -7.27 5.47 -19.59
C CYS A 145 -6.22 5.88 -18.55
N LEU A 146 -5.41 6.89 -18.84
CA LEU A 146 -4.33 7.34 -17.95
C LEU A 146 -4.87 7.80 -16.60
N TRP A 147 -5.97 8.56 -16.59
CA TRP A 147 -6.62 9.03 -15.37
C TRP A 147 -7.23 7.89 -14.54
N SER A 148 -7.57 6.77 -15.17
CA SER A 148 -8.09 5.58 -14.49
C SER A 148 -7.01 4.85 -13.68
N PHE A 149 -5.72 4.98 -14.03
CA PHE A 149 -4.61 4.36 -13.32
C PHE A 149 -4.11 5.14 -12.10
N ILE A 150 -4.47 6.43 -11.97
CA ILE A 150 -4.00 7.25 -10.84
C ILE A 150 -4.42 6.70 -9.48
N PRO A 151 -5.67 6.23 -9.27
CA PRO A 151 -6.03 5.60 -8.00
C PRO A 151 -5.18 4.38 -7.67
N LEU A 152 -4.77 3.60 -8.68
CA LEU A 152 -3.90 2.44 -8.49
C LEU A 152 -2.49 2.85 -8.05
N LEU A 153 -1.94 3.92 -8.64
CA LEU A 153 -0.63 4.47 -8.27
C LEU A 153 -0.58 4.96 -6.81
N ILE A 154 -1.71 5.43 -6.28
CA ILE A 154 -1.83 5.87 -4.89
C ILE A 154 -2.09 4.69 -3.96
N LEU A 155 -2.85 3.70 -4.42
CA LEU A 155 -3.17 2.51 -3.63
C LEU A 155 -1.92 1.72 -3.24
N LEU A 156 -0.92 1.61 -4.12
CA LEU A 156 0.31 0.86 -3.84
C LEU A 156 1.12 1.43 -2.66
N PRO A 157 1.51 2.73 -2.65
CA PRO A 157 2.17 3.32 -1.49
C PRO A 157 1.34 3.23 -0.21
N LEU A 158 0.02 3.45 -0.32
CA LEU A 158 -0.90 3.37 0.80
C LEU A 158 -0.92 1.97 1.42
N TYR A 159 -0.95 0.94 0.59
CA TYR A 159 -0.90 -0.44 1.04
C TYR A 159 0.35 -0.71 1.90
N TYR A 160 1.52 -0.19 1.50
CA TYR A 160 2.74 -0.32 2.28
C TYR A 160 2.67 0.41 3.63
N VAL A 161 2.09 1.60 3.68
CA VAL A 161 1.93 2.37 4.93
C VAL A 161 1.03 1.61 5.92
N ILE A 162 -0.05 1.00 5.44
CA ILE A 162 -0.97 0.22 6.28
C ILE A 162 -0.30 -1.06 6.79
N ARG A 163 0.49 -1.71 5.95
CA ARG A 163 1.16 -2.97 6.28
C ARG A 163 2.36 -2.81 7.21
N GLU A 164 3.06 -1.68 7.11
CA GLU A 164 4.31 -1.42 7.84
C GLU A 164 4.15 -0.22 8.81
N PRO A 165 3.23 -0.31 9.81
CA PRO A 165 2.94 0.81 10.70
C PRO A 165 4.14 1.18 11.58
N ILE A 166 4.99 0.22 11.97
CA ILE A 166 6.18 0.48 12.78
C ILE A 166 7.16 1.40 12.03
N THR A 167 7.31 1.19 10.72
CA THR A 167 8.20 2.00 9.88
C THR A 167 7.57 3.37 9.55
N TYR A 168 6.33 3.40 9.05
CA TYR A 168 5.77 4.63 8.47
C TYR A 168 4.94 5.47 9.43
N MET A 169 4.22 4.89 10.39
CA MET A 169 3.45 5.64 11.38
C MET A 169 4.26 5.98 12.61
N MET A 170 5.03 5.01 13.15
CA MET A 170 5.92 5.25 14.28
C MET A 170 7.25 5.88 13.87
N HIS A 171 7.47 6.12 12.57
CA HIS A 171 8.65 6.80 12.01
C HIS A 171 9.99 6.15 12.39
N ASN A 172 10.01 4.84 12.52
CA ASN A 172 11.23 4.09 12.79
C ASN A 172 11.98 3.72 11.50
N SER A 173 13.29 3.51 11.63
CA SER A 173 14.08 2.93 10.52
C SER A 173 13.66 1.48 10.27
N ARG A 174 14.01 0.95 9.11
CA ARG A 174 13.71 -0.45 8.78
C ARG A 174 14.47 -1.42 9.68
N SER A 175 15.72 -1.09 10.02
CA SER A 175 16.53 -1.88 10.94
C SER A 175 15.86 -2.02 12.30
N ILE A 176 15.33 -0.93 12.85
CA ILE A 176 14.57 -0.94 14.11
C ILE A 176 13.27 -1.76 13.95
N SER A 177 12.55 -1.59 12.87
CA SER A 177 11.30 -2.32 12.64
C SER A 177 11.51 -3.83 12.55
N GLU A 178 12.56 -4.27 11.85
CA GLU A 178 12.92 -5.69 11.76
C GLU A 178 13.44 -6.23 13.11
N ALA A 179 14.17 -5.42 13.87
CA ALA A 179 14.59 -5.80 15.23
C ALA A 179 13.39 -6.06 16.16
N ILE A 180 12.36 -5.22 16.10
CA ILE A 180 11.12 -5.41 16.87
C ILE A 180 10.41 -6.69 16.45
N VAL A 181 10.29 -6.93 15.15
CA VAL A 181 9.68 -8.16 14.61
C VAL A 181 10.46 -9.40 15.08
N ALA A 182 11.79 -9.39 14.96
CA ALA A 182 12.63 -10.51 15.37
C ALA A 182 12.56 -10.79 16.88
N PHE A 183 12.54 -9.73 17.69
CA PHE A 183 12.36 -9.84 19.13
C PHE A 183 11.05 -10.55 19.50
N LEU A 184 9.93 -10.11 18.92
CA LEU A 184 8.61 -10.67 19.20
C LEU A 184 8.50 -12.13 18.72
N GLN A 185 9.10 -12.46 17.58
CA GLN A 185 9.17 -13.85 17.10
C GLN A 185 9.95 -14.74 18.06
N ALA A 186 11.10 -14.26 18.52
CA ALA A 186 11.94 -15.00 19.46
C ALA A 186 11.28 -15.12 20.84
N SER A 187 10.43 -14.16 21.23
CA SER A 187 9.61 -14.20 22.44
C SER A 187 8.43 -15.20 22.35
N GLY A 188 8.22 -15.80 21.17
CA GLY A 188 7.19 -16.81 20.95
C GLY A 188 5.87 -16.26 20.42
N GLU A 189 5.80 -14.97 20.05
CA GLU A 189 4.60 -14.39 19.47
C GLU A 189 4.36 -14.90 18.05
N ASN A 190 3.10 -15.24 17.78
CA ASN A 190 2.69 -15.71 16.47
C ASN A 190 2.47 -14.53 15.51
N LEU A 191 3.51 -14.12 14.82
CA LEU A 191 3.42 -13.07 13.79
C LEU A 191 3.04 -13.61 12.39
N GLY A 192 2.55 -14.85 12.32
CA GLY A 192 2.19 -15.54 11.09
C GLY A 192 3.38 -16.08 10.31
N LYS A 193 3.11 -17.05 9.44
CA LYS A 193 4.14 -17.70 8.60
C LYS A 193 4.64 -16.79 7.46
N ASN A 194 3.89 -15.75 7.14
CA ASN A 194 4.22 -14.85 6.05
C ASN A 194 4.84 -13.56 6.61
N ALA A 195 6.15 -13.39 6.41
CA ALA A 195 6.88 -12.16 6.77
C ALA A 195 6.22 -10.87 6.24
N TYR A 196 5.34 -11.03 5.25
CA TYR A 196 4.63 -9.91 4.63
C TYR A 196 3.72 -9.14 5.59
N TYR A 197 3.14 -9.79 6.59
CA TYR A 197 2.25 -9.18 7.58
C TYR A 197 2.89 -9.04 8.96
N ALA A 198 4.15 -9.46 9.10
CA ALA A 198 4.82 -9.53 10.39
C ALA A 198 4.89 -8.19 11.13
N GLN A 199 5.13 -7.07 10.42
CA GLN A 199 5.15 -5.75 11.05
C GLN A 199 3.79 -5.31 11.57
N LEU A 200 2.70 -5.60 10.84
CA LEU A 200 1.35 -5.26 11.29
C LEU A 200 0.97 -6.07 12.52
N ALA A 201 1.23 -7.38 12.51
CA ALA A 201 1.00 -8.25 13.66
C ALA A 201 1.89 -7.83 14.85
N ALA A 202 3.17 -7.57 14.62
CA ALA A 202 4.09 -7.09 15.66
C ALA A 202 3.62 -5.78 16.29
N ALA A 203 3.07 -4.85 15.51
CA ALA A 203 2.55 -3.59 16.02
C ALA A 203 1.41 -3.77 17.03
N GLY A 204 0.62 -4.85 16.89
CA GLY A 204 -0.42 -5.23 17.85
C GLY A 204 0.13 -5.65 19.21
N HIS A 205 1.33 -6.25 19.24
CA HIS A 205 1.96 -6.77 20.46
C HIS A 205 2.96 -5.81 21.12
N ILE A 206 3.30 -4.67 20.49
CA ILE A 206 4.26 -3.70 21.07
C ILE A 206 3.85 -3.25 22.46
N GLY A 207 2.55 -3.10 22.71
CA GLY A 207 2.02 -2.68 24.02
C GLY A 207 2.42 -3.63 25.15
N ASP A 208 2.42 -4.91 24.91
CA ASP A 208 2.68 -5.97 25.89
C ASP A 208 4.18 -6.08 26.24
N TYR A 209 5.05 -5.73 25.29
CA TYR A 209 6.52 -5.82 25.42
C TYR A 209 7.19 -4.43 25.46
N MET A 210 6.47 -3.38 25.84
CA MET A 210 6.95 -2.01 25.75
C MET A 210 8.22 -1.78 26.59
N GLU A 211 8.29 -2.33 27.79
CA GLU A 211 9.42 -2.14 28.70
C GLU A 211 10.65 -2.90 28.22
N GLU A 212 10.46 -4.13 27.77
CA GLU A 212 11.54 -4.97 27.23
C GLU A 212 12.14 -4.35 25.98
N LEU A 213 11.28 -3.91 25.04
CA LEU A 213 11.70 -3.25 23.81
C LEU A 213 12.47 -1.96 24.08
N LYS A 214 12.07 -1.14 25.06
CA LYS A 214 12.79 0.07 25.43
C LYS A 214 14.15 -0.22 26.09
N SER A 215 14.31 -1.37 26.73
CA SER A 215 15.55 -1.76 27.38
C SER A 215 16.64 -2.22 26.40
N LEU A 216 16.28 -2.57 25.16
CA LEU A 216 17.23 -3.01 24.13
C LEU A 216 18.02 -1.83 23.57
N ALA A 217 19.33 -2.01 23.40
CA ALA A 217 20.20 -0.98 22.83
C ALA A 217 19.78 -0.57 21.39
N VAL A 218 19.32 -1.54 20.60
CA VAL A 218 18.92 -1.35 19.20
C VAL A 218 17.63 -0.52 19.09
N THR A 219 16.70 -0.69 20.02
CA THR A 219 15.39 -0.02 20.02
C THR A 219 15.28 1.11 21.04
N ALA A 220 16.35 1.44 21.76
CA ALA A 220 16.37 2.49 22.79
C ALA A 220 15.93 3.86 22.26
N ASN A 221 16.22 4.16 21.00
CA ASN A 221 15.80 5.39 20.31
C ASN A 221 14.55 5.20 19.44
N ALA A 222 13.90 4.05 19.50
CA ALA A 222 12.70 3.77 18.72
C ALA A 222 11.52 4.56 19.24
N ASN A 223 10.73 5.09 18.33
CA ASN A 223 9.44 5.67 18.67
C ASN A 223 8.41 4.53 18.78
N LEU A 224 8.20 4.05 20.01
CA LEU A 224 7.29 2.94 20.29
C LEU A 224 5.95 3.48 20.77
N GLN A 225 4.88 3.03 20.13
CA GLN A 225 3.51 3.41 20.47
C GLN A 225 2.65 2.15 20.59
N ALA A 226 1.97 1.98 21.71
CA ALA A 226 0.94 0.96 21.85
C ALA A 226 -0.28 1.37 21.02
N MET A 227 -0.57 0.63 19.96
CA MET A 227 -1.65 0.94 19.03
C MET A 227 -2.89 0.12 19.32
N ASN A 228 -4.06 0.76 19.23
CA ASN A 228 -5.35 0.08 19.35
C ASN A 228 -5.85 -0.36 17.97
N PHE A 229 -5.74 -1.67 17.71
CA PHE A 229 -6.21 -2.32 16.48
C PHE A 229 -7.62 -2.88 16.59
N GLN A 230 -8.26 -2.81 17.76
CA GLN A 230 -9.63 -3.30 17.95
C GLN A 230 -10.63 -2.35 17.28
N PHE A 231 -11.36 -2.86 16.30
CA PHE A 231 -12.37 -2.11 15.57
C PHE A 231 -13.62 -2.94 15.34
N LEU A 232 -14.76 -2.51 15.89
CA LEU A 232 -16.05 -3.23 15.83
C LEU A 232 -15.99 -4.70 16.30
N GLY A 233 -15.13 -4.99 17.27
CA GLY A 233 -14.94 -6.36 17.78
C GLY A 233 -14.00 -7.24 16.93
N ILE A 234 -13.34 -6.65 15.93
CA ILE A 234 -12.36 -7.32 15.08
C ILE A 234 -10.99 -6.75 15.39
N ASP A 235 -9.99 -7.61 15.50
CA ASP A 235 -8.60 -7.20 15.61
C ASP A 235 -7.98 -7.06 14.23
N LEU A 236 -7.66 -5.83 13.84
CA LEU A 236 -7.08 -5.51 12.54
C LEU A 236 -5.60 -5.91 12.41
N ALA A 237 -4.91 -6.20 13.52
CA ALA A 237 -3.55 -6.72 13.52
C ALA A 237 -3.51 -8.26 13.46
N ALA A 238 -4.65 -8.93 13.68
CA ALA A 238 -4.74 -10.38 13.64
C ALA A 238 -4.43 -10.93 12.25
N ILE A 239 -3.82 -12.11 12.24
CA ILE A 239 -3.44 -12.79 10.99
C ILE A 239 -4.71 -13.37 10.35
N PRO A 240 -5.05 -12.98 9.11
CA PRO A 240 -6.24 -13.50 8.45
C PRO A 240 -6.11 -15.00 8.21
N THR A 241 -7.10 -15.77 8.66
CA THR A 241 -7.21 -17.20 8.42
C THR A 241 -8.26 -17.48 7.36
N PHE A 242 -7.92 -18.27 6.34
CA PHE A 242 -8.89 -18.69 5.31
C PHE A 242 -9.87 -19.76 5.81
N ARG A 243 -9.59 -20.37 6.98
CA ARG A 243 -10.40 -21.42 7.58
C ARG A 243 -11.40 -20.82 8.56
N PHE A 244 -12.39 -20.07 8.04
CA PHE A 244 -13.41 -19.42 8.86
C PHE A 244 -14.25 -20.41 9.70
N TRP A 245 -14.25 -21.70 9.35
CA TRP A 245 -14.95 -22.74 10.10
C TRP A 245 -14.16 -23.28 11.31
N ASP A 246 -12.88 -22.97 11.42
CA ASP A 246 -12.02 -23.36 12.56
C ASP A 246 -11.90 -22.22 13.59
N CYS A 247 -12.54 -21.07 13.35
CA CYS A 247 -12.45 -19.90 14.22
C CYS A 247 -13.43 -20.01 15.39
N GLU A 248 -12.94 -19.83 16.63
CA GLU A 248 -13.77 -19.86 17.84
C GLU A 248 -14.58 -18.57 18.05
N GLY A 249 -14.25 -17.49 17.32
CA GLY A 249 -14.94 -16.20 17.45
C GLY A 249 -14.78 -15.28 16.26
N TRP A 250 -15.60 -14.22 16.23
CA TRP A 250 -15.58 -13.20 15.18
C TRP A 250 -14.26 -12.40 15.12
N SER A 251 -13.54 -12.31 16.23
CA SER A 251 -12.25 -11.61 16.33
C SER A 251 -11.12 -12.28 15.54
N GLU A 252 -11.26 -13.60 15.28
CA GLU A 252 -10.28 -14.39 14.54
C GLU A 252 -10.54 -14.41 13.04
N ILE A 253 -11.74 -13.98 12.61
CA ILE A 253 -12.05 -13.83 11.19
C ILE A 253 -11.39 -12.56 10.72
N GLY A 254 -10.18 -12.68 10.17
CA GLY A 254 -9.51 -11.57 9.54
C GLY A 254 -10.38 -10.96 8.43
N LEU A 255 -10.46 -9.63 8.37
CA LEU A 255 -11.12 -8.92 7.28
C LEU A 255 -10.36 -9.19 5.98
N PHE A 256 -11.04 -9.75 5.01
CA PHE A 256 -10.59 -9.89 3.63
C PHE A 256 -10.77 -8.59 2.86
#